data_a5a74f918627e8be35f7bd2d537c3ffb
#
_entry.id   a5a74f918627e8be35f7bd2d537c3ffb
#
_cell.length_a   1.000
_cell.length_b   1.000
_cell.length_c   1.000
_cell.angle_alpha   90.00
_cell.angle_beta   90.00
_cell.angle_gamma   90.00
#
_symmetry.space_group_name_H-M   'P 1'
#
loop_
_entity.id
_entity.type
_entity.pdbx_description
1 polymer ?
#
loop_
_entity_poly.entity_id
_entity_poly.type
_entity_poly.pdbx_seq_one_letter_code
_entity_poly.pdbx_strand_id
1 'polypeptide(L)'
;MFTGCWSGGHRSASRRLPFTLAVHAGTVPTDLFADALASPWSLAVMSLLVLGDAFVVVTPGEVAVTALGAAAVATGAPPLWAVVLCAAAAAALGDACCYLVGRLVGTERWRWMRTPRVRHALDGARRRLDRGAATVLFTARFVPFARLAVNLVAGASHLRPVRYFPLVAVAATGWAVYQAAVGALIAAVLPGGPLVAVPVSIVVAVALGLALDRLTARRQG
;
A
#
# COMPACT_ATOMS: atom_id res chain seq x y z
N MET A 1 -59.59 -20.16 -64.72
CA MET A 1 -58.78 -19.51 -65.69
C MET A 1 -57.57 -18.95 -64.94
N PHE A 2 -56.47 -19.66 -65.06
CA PHE A 2 -55.11 -19.18 -65.41
C PHE A 2 -54.49 -18.16 -64.45
N THR A 3 -53.31 -18.25 -63.95
CA THR A 3 -52.02 -18.92 -64.16
C THR A 3 -51.22 -18.51 -62.97
N GLY A 4 -50.54 -19.23 -62.25
CA GLY A 4 -49.29 -19.89 -62.41
C GLY A 4 -48.09 -18.88 -62.52
N CYS A 5 -47.40 -18.59 -61.43
CA CYS A 5 -46.00 -18.24 -61.57
C CYS A 5 -45.22 -18.61 -60.27
N TRP A 6 -44.47 -19.65 -60.39
CA TRP A 6 -43.54 -20.17 -59.43
C TRP A 6 -42.20 -19.39 -59.66
N SER A 7 -41.79 -18.57 -58.69
CA SER A 7 -40.44 -18.00 -58.72
C SER A 7 -39.69 -18.51 -57.50
N GLY A 8 -38.82 -19.45 -57.74
CA GLY A 8 -37.89 -19.94 -56.76
C GLY A 8 -36.89 -18.89 -56.32
N GLY A 9 -36.95 -18.50 -55.07
CA GLY A 9 -35.95 -17.71 -54.43
C GLY A 9 -34.91 -18.63 -53.74
N HIS A 10 -33.78 -18.82 -54.43
CA HIS A 10 -32.58 -19.40 -53.83
C HIS A 10 -32.18 -18.54 -52.59
N ARG A 11 -32.48 -19.04 -51.41
CA ARG A 11 -31.83 -18.55 -50.22
C ARG A 11 -30.42 -19.18 -50.15
N SER A 12 -29.48 -18.46 -50.67
CA SER A 12 -28.07 -18.72 -50.36
C SER A 12 -27.84 -18.47 -48.88
N ALA A 13 -27.90 -19.56 -48.09
CA ALA A 13 -27.42 -19.60 -46.74
C ALA A 13 -25.90 -19.38 -46.77
N SER A 14 -25.47 -18.12 -46.77
CA SER A 14 -24.10 -17.80 -46.46
C SER A 14 -23.89 -18.15 -44.99
N ARG A 15 -23.43 -19.37 -44.74
CA ARG A 15 -22.78 -19.77 -43.50
C ARG A 15 -21.60 -18.84 -43.30
N ARG A 16 -21.81 -17.72 -42.62
CA ARG A 16 -20.72 -16.99 -42.01
C ARG A 16 -20.20 -17.86 -40.88
N LEU A 17 -19.12 -18.58 -41.18
CA LEU A 17 -18.29 -19.20 -40.16
C LEU A 17 -17.87 -18.09 -39.18
N PRO A 18 -18.07 -18.25 -37.88
CA PRO A 18 -17.49 -17.33 -36.91
C PRO A 18 -16.00 -17.72 -36.76
N PHE A 19 -15.20 -17.36 -37.77
CA PHE A 19 -13.76 -17.44 -37.63
C PHE A 19 -13.24 -16.13 -37.10
N THR A 20 -13.58 -15.82 -35.85
CA THR A 20 -12.85 -14.89 -35.02
C THR A 20 -11.98 -15.70 -34.07
N LEU A 21 -11.01 -16.43 -34.63
CA LEU A 21 -9.78 -16.71 -33.92
C LEU A 21 -9.06 -15.36 -33.79
N ALA A 22 -9.53 -14.54 -32.84
CA ALA A 22 -8.76 -13.42 -32.37
C ALA A 22 -7.50 -14.03 -31.73
N VAL A 23 -6.41 -13.82 -32.41
CA VAL A 23 -5.06 -14.07 -31.91
C VAL A 23 -4.93 -13.32 -30.60
N HIS A 24 -5.12 -14.01 -29.48
CA HIS A 24 -4.76 -13.52 -28.15
C HIS A 24 -3.24 -13.58 -28.04
N ALA A 25 -2.59 -12.66 -28.74
CA ALA A 25 -1.18 -12.39 -28.48
C ALA A 25 -1.09 -11.67 -27.12
N GLY A 26 -0.75 -12.43 -26.07
CA GLY A 26 0.01 -11.92 -24.92
C GLY A 26 -0.57 -10.79 -24.07
N THR A 27 -1.88 -10.51 -24.10
CA THR A 27 -2.50 -9.62 -23.11
C THR A 27 -2.90 -10.45 -21.91
N VAL A 28 -2.25 -10.23 -20.78
CA VAL A 28 -2.79 -10.65 -19.48
C VAL A 28 -4.24 -10.17 -19.48
N PRO A 29 -5.24 -11.06 -19.30
CA PRO A 29 -6.64 -10.62 -19.36
C PRO A 29 -6.84 -9.50 -18.35
N THR A 30 -7.17 -8.32 -18.83
CA THR A 30 -7.42 -7.12 -18.01
C THR A 30 -8.45 -7.41 -16.93
N ASP A 31 -9.35 -8.31 -17.24
CA ASP A 31 -10.44 -8.76 -16.40
C ASP A 31 -9.93 -9.60 -15.21
N LEU A 32 -8.99 -10.52 -15.44
CA LEU A 32 -8.39 -11.32 -14.35
C LEU A 32 -7.60 -10.46 -13.36
N PHE A 33 -6.92 -9.42 -13.84
CA PHE A 33 -6.19 -8.51 -12.97
C PHE A 33 -7.16 -7.62 -12.17
N ALA A 34 -8.21 -7.11 -12.81
CA ALA A 34 -9.24 -6.34 -12.13
C ALA A 34 -10.00 -7.19 -11.11
N ASP A 35 -10.34 -8.44 -11.45
CA ASP A 35 -11.00 -9.39 -10.54
C ASP A 35 -10.11 -9.76 -9.36
N ALA A 36 -8.82 -9.95 -9.57
CA ALA A 36 -7.86 -10.21 -8.49
C ALA A 36 -7.77 -9.03 -7.51
N LEU A 37 -7.75 -7.78 -8.02
CA LEU A 37 -7.75 -6.58 -7.19
C LEU A 37 -9.08 -6.36 -6.46
N ALA A 38 -10.21 -6.71 -7.07
CA ALA A 38 -11.53 -6.64 -6.47
C ALA A 38 -11.79 -7.75 -5.43
N SER A 39 -10.98 -8.81 -5.43
CA SER A 39 -11.11 -9.93 -4.51
C SER A 39 -10.84 -9.52 -3.05
N PRO A 40 -11.56 -10.10 -2.05
CA PRO A 40 -11.25 -9.90 -0.62
C PRO A 40 -9.81 -10.26 -0.24
N TRP A 41 -9.18 -11.17 -0.98
CA TRP A 41 -7.77 -11.55 -0.79
C TRP A 41 -6.79 -10.41 -1.05
N SER A 42 -7.13 -9.45 -1.90
CA SER A 42 -6.29 -8.28 -2.17
C SER A 42 -6.07 -7.44 -0.91
N LEU A 43 -7.12 -7.24 -0.10
CA LEU A 43 -7.01 -6.56 1.20
C LEU A 43 -6.18 -7.36 2.20
N ALA A 44 -6.30 -8.70 2.21
CA ALA A 44 -5.52 -9.55 3.09
C ALA A 44 -4.03 -9.52 2.73
N VAL A 45 -3.69 -9.63 1.44
CA VAL A 45 -2.30 -9.53 0.95
C VAL A 45 -1.71 -8.15 1.23
N MET A 46 -2.45 -7.07 0.94
CA MET A 46 -2.05 -5.71 1.28
C MET A 46 -1.78 -5.56 2.78
N SER A 47 -2.69 -6.05 3.63
CA SER A 47 -2.53 -5.97 5.09
C SER A 47 -1.29 -6.73 5.57
N LEU A 48 -1.02 -7.90 4.99
CA LEU A 48 0.17 -8.69 5.32
C LEU A 48 1.46 -7.98 4.90
N LEU A 49 1.48 -7.35 3.71
CA LEU A 49 2.60 -6.56 3.23
C LEU A 49 2.86 -5.34 4.13
N VAL A 50 1.79 -4.62 4.50
CA VAL A 50 1.87 -3.46 5.40
C VAL A 50 2.33 -3.87 6.81
N LEU A 51 1.86 -5.01 7.32
CA LEU A 51 2.31 -5.56 8.59
C LEU A 51 3.80 -5.95 8.52
N GLY A 52 4.20 -6.63 7.45
CA GLY A 52 5.60 -7.04 7.22
C GLY A 52 6.56 -5.87 7.13
N ASP A 53 6.09 -4.75 6.54
CA ASP A 53 6.85 -3.51 6.42
C ASP A 53 7.28 -2.91 7.77
N ALA A 54 6.60 -3.24 8.85
CA ALA A 54 7.01 -2.84 10.20
C ALA A 54 8.34 -3.48 10.63
N PHE A 55 8.66 -4.67 10.09
CA PHE A 55 9.83 -5.46 10.47
C PHE A 55 10.91 -5.46 9.39
N VAL A 56 10.49 -5.51 8.14
CA VAL A 56 11.36 -5.58 6.97
C VAL A 56 11.16 -4.33 6.14
N VAL A 57 12.08 -3.39 6.28
CA VAL A 57 12.02 -2.02 5.69
C VAL A 57 11.94 -2.00 4.15
N VAL A 58 12.05 -3.14 3.48
CA VAL A 58 12.09 -3.28 2.01
C VAL A 58 10.78 -3.84 1.45
N THR A 59 9.75 -4.05 2.27
CA THR A 59 8.48 -4.57 1.77
C THR A 59 7.66 -3.49 1.04
N PRO A 60 7.00 -3.84 -0.07
CA PRO A 60 6.25 -2.89 -0.89
C PRO A 60 4.87 -2.54 -0.31
N GLY A 61 4.75 -2.40 1.02
CA GLY A 61 3.49 -2.09 1.70
C GLY A 61 2.86 -0.79 1.21
N GLU A 62 3.67 0.25 1.02
CA GLU A 62 3.22 1.56 0.49
C GLU A 62 2.66 1.42 -0.93
N VAL A 63 3.37 0.66 -1.76
CA VAL A 63 2.95 0.37 -3.14
C VAL A 63 1.60 -0.35 -3.17
N ALA A 64 1.41 -1.34 -2.29
CA ALA A 64 0.18 -2.11 -2.22
C ALA A 64 -1.03 -1.23 -1.83
N VAL A 65 -0.88 -0.33 -0.84
CA VAL A 65 -1.95 0.60 -0.43
C VAL A 65 -2.28 1.58 -1.55
N THR A 66 -1.27 2.16 -2.20
CA THR A 66 -1.46 3.12 -3.29
C THR A 66 -2.11 2.44 -4.51
N ALA A 67 -1.69 1.21 -4.85
CA ALA A 67 -2.26 0.44 -5.95
C ALA A 67 -3.74 0.09 -5.70
N LEU A 68 -4.11 -0.35 -4.48
CA LEU A 68 -5.50 -0.62 -4.13
C LEU A 68 -6.34 0.65 -4.01
N GLY A 69 -5.74 1.78 -3.59
CA GLY A 69 -6.39 3.09 -3.63
C GLY A 69 -6.75 3.52 -5.06
N ALA A 70 -5.83 3.28 -6.02
CA ALA A 70 -6.10 3.51 -7.43
C ALA A 70 -7.17 2.56 -7.99
N ALA A 71 -7.10 1.27 -7.65
CA ALA A 71 -8.08 0.27 -8.08
C ALA A 71 -9.48 0.59 -7.54
N ALA A 72 -9.59 1.02 -6.29
CA ALA A 72 -10.86 1.41 -5.66
C ALA A 72 -11.62 2.49 -6.45
N VAL A 73 -10.89 3.45 -7.03
CA VAL A 73 -11.52 4.52 -7.87
C VAL A 73 -11.74 4.03 -9.30
N ALA A 74 -10.80 3.29 -9.88
CA ALA A 74 -10.87 2.88 -11.27
C ALA A 74 -11.91 1.78 -11.53
N THR A 75 -12.12 0.86 -10.57
CA THR A 75 -13.04 -0.29 -10.71
C THR A 75 -14.22 -0.26 -9.74
N GLY A 76 -14.19 0.61 -8.72
CA GLY A 76 -15.17 0.64 -7.63
C GLY A 76 -14.96 -0.44 -6.56
N ALA A 77 -13.93 -1.31 -6.69
CA ALA A 77 -13.64 -2.39 -5.77
C ALA A 77 -12.12 -2.58 -5.58
N PRO A 78 -11.65 -2.88 -4.34
CA PRO A 78 -12.41 -2.83 -3.08
C PRO A 78 -12.81 -1.40 -2.69
N PRO A 79 -13.79 -1.20 -1.81
CA PRO A 79 -14.19 0.16 -1.42
C PRO A 79 -13.05 0.87 -0.69
N LEU A 80 -12.83 2.14 -1.02
CA LEU A 80 -11.68 2.94 -0.54
C LEU A 80 -11.58 2.98 1.00
N TRP A 81 -12.72 3.05 1.69
CA TRP A 81 -12.74 3.02 3.16
C TRP A 81 -12.19 1.71 3.73
N ALA A 82 -12.43 0.57 3.07
CA ALA A 82 -11.88 -0.73 3.50
C ALA A 82 -10.37 -0.79 3.30
N VAL A 83 -9.86 -0.25 2.18
CA VAL A 83 -8.41 -0.10 1.95
C VAL A 83 -7.77 0.70 3.07
N VAL A 84 -8.34 1.86 3.42
CA VAL A 84 -7.83 2.73 4.49
C VAL A 84 -7.87 2.04 5.85
N LEU A 85 -9.00 1.41 6.20
CA LEU A 85 -9.13 0.74 7.51
C LEU A 85 -8.19 -0.45 7.65
N CYS A 86 -8.10 -1.31 6.63
CA CYS A 86 -7.21 -2.48 6.65
C CYS A 86 -5.74 -2.04 6.69
N ALA A 87 -5.35 -1.04 5.90
CA ALA A 87 -3.99 -0.51 5.91
C ALA A 87 -3.64 0.13 7.27
N ALA A 88 -4.54 0.95 7.82
CA ALA A 88 -4.33 1.59 9.12
C ALA A 88 -4.22 0.57 10.25
N ALA A 89 -5.11 -0.44 10.27
CA ALA A 89 -5.08 -1.50 11.27
C ALA A 89 -3.79 -2.34 11.18
N ALA A 90 -3.42 -2.77 9.97
CA ALA A 90 -2.20 -3.55 9.75
C ALA A 90 -0.94 -2.76 10.15
N ALA A 91 -0.89 -1.48 9.81
CA ALA A 91 0.21 -0.60 10.16
C ALA A 91 0.30 -0.35 11.67
N ALA A 92 -0.83 -0.11 12.35
CA ALA A 92 -0.87 0.07 13.80
C ALA A 92 -0.49 -1.22 14.55
N LEU A 93 -0.92 -2.38 14.05
CA LEU A 93 -0.53 -3.68 14.60
C LEU A 93 0.98 -3.92 14.45
N GLY A 94 1.56 -3.63 13.29
CA GLY A 94 3.00 -3.74 13.09
C GLY A 94 3.81 -2.85 14.04
N ASP A 95 3.39 -1.60 14.22
CA ASP A 95 4.00 -0.67 15.15
C ASP A 95 3.85 -1.14 16.61
N ALA A 96 2.67 -1.68 16.96
CA ALA A 96 2.41 -2.26 18.28
C ALA A 96 3.32 -3.46 18.57
N CYS A 97 3.54 -4.33 17.58
CA CYS A 97 4.48 -5.44 17.71
C CYS A 97 5.91 -4.93 17.95
N CYS A 98 6.37 -3.94 17.21
CA CYS A 98 7.69 -3.33 17.43
C CYS A 98 7.80 -2.69 18.81
N TYR A 99 6.76 -2.00 19.28
CA TYR A 99 6.70 -1.45 20.63
C TYR A 99 6.76 -2.56 21.70
N LEU A 100 6.01 -3.65 21.54
CA LEU A 100 6.02 -4.77 22.46
C LEU A 100 7.39 -5.46 22.50
N VAL A 101 8.01 -5.66 21.34
CA VAL A 101 9.40 -6.19 21.26
C VAL A 101 10.35 -5.26 22.03
N GLY A 102 10.27 -3.94 21.80
CA GLY A 102 11.06 -2.97 22.55
C GLY A 102 10.84 -3.04 24.07
N ARG A 103 9.58 -3.21 24.48
CA ARG A 103 9.19 -3.27 25.89
C ARG A 103 9.62 -4.55 26.60
N LEU A 104 9.57 -5.70 25.90
CA LEU A 104 9.88 -7.01 26.48
C LEU A 104 11.37 -7.35 26.40
N VAL A 105 12.03 -6.95 25.31
CA VAL A 105 13.42 -7.33 25.00
C VAL A 105 14.40 -6.21 25.41
N GLY A 106 13.95 -4.97 25.40
CA GLY A 106 14.83 -3.81 25.58
C GLY A 106 15.73 -3.57 24.36
N THR A 107 16.55 -2.52 24.42
CA THR A 107 17.45 -2.14 23.32
C THR A 107 18.86 -2.73 23.45
N GLU A 108 19.15 -3.51 24.49
CA GLU A 108 20.50 -4.00 24.77
C GLU A 108 20.71 -5.51 24.54
N ARG A 109 19.63 -6.27 24.33
CA ARG A 109 19.70 -7.74 24.28
C ARG A 109 20.36 -8.26 23.02
N TRP A 110 20.19 -7.62 21.88
CA TRP A 110 20.71 -8.11 20.61
C TRP A 110 22.03 -7.43 20.22
N ARG A 111 23.02 -8.24 19.78
CA ARG A 111 24.37 -7.75 19.45
C ARG A 111 24.37 -6.62 18.40
N TRP A 112 23.48 -6.65 17.41
CA TRP A 112 23.38 -5.62 16.38
C TRP A 112 22.86 -4.29 16.94
N MET A 113 22.03 -4.29 17.99
CA MET A 113 21.56 -3.09 18.68
C MET A 113 22.67 -2.38 19.49
N ARG A 114 23.75 -3.11 19.81
CA ARG A 114 24.91 -2.58 20.53
C ARG A 114 25.92 -1.89 19.63
N THR A 115 25.74 -1.92 18.30
CA THR A 115 26.65 -1.22 17.39
C THR A 115 26.58 0.30 17.60
N PRO A 116 27.71 1.04 17.50
CA PRO A 116 27.73 2.48 17.79
C PRO A 116 26.72 3.28 16.97
N ARG A 117 26.53 2.90 15.69
CA ARG A 117 25.56 3.56 14.79
C ARG A 117 24.12 3.37 15.26
N VAL A 118 23.75 2.15 15.65
CA VAL A 118 22.39 1.84 16.11
C VAL A 118 22.13 2.48 17.48
N ARG A 119 23.07 2.42 18.40
CA ARG A 119 22.98 3.13 19.70
C ARG A 119 22.73 4.61 19.51
N HIS A 120 23.52 5.27 18.66
CA HIS A 120 23.34 6.70 18.40
C HIS A 120 21.95 7.04 17.83
N ALA A 121 21.43 6.19 16.92
CA ALA A 121 20.07 6.33 16.37
C ALA A 121 19.00 6.13 17.46
N LEU A 122 19.15 5.12 18.31
CA LEU A 122 18.22 4.84 19.41
C LEU A 122 18.21 5.97 20.46
N ASP A 123 19.40 6.48 20.84
CA ASP A 123 19.52 7.61 21.75
C ASP A 123 18.93 8.90 21.17
N GLY A 124 19.13 9.11 19.86
CA GLY A 124 18.49 10.19 19.11
C GLY A 124 16.97 10.09 19.12
N ALA A 125 16.43 8.89 18.90
CA ALA A 125 15.00 8.63 18.96
C ALA A 125 14.43 8.88 20.37
N ARG A 126 15.14 8.42 21.41
CA ARG A 126 14.74 8.64 22.81
C ARG A 126 14.65 10.14 23.14
N ARG A 127 15.69 10.90 22.85
CA ARG A 127 15.70 12.37 23.07
C ARG A 127 14.57 13.08 22.33
N ARG A 128 14.22 12.61 21.13
CA ARG A 128 13.09 13.18 20.36
C ARG A 128 11.74 12.82 20.97
N LEU A 129 11.56 11.56 21.41
CA LEU A 129 10.34 11.11 22.11
C LEU A 129 10.09 11.90 23.40
N ASP A 130 11.16 12.18 24.16
CA ASP A 130 11.08 12.96 25.40
C ASP A 130 10.61 14.42 25.14
N ARG A 131 10.95 14.98 23.98
CA ARG A 131 10.56 16.34 23.57
C ARG A 131 9.14 16.44 23.02
N GLY A 132 8.65 15.38 22.34
CA GLY A 132 7.32 15.41 21.71
C GLY A 132 6.97 14.12 21.02
N ALA A 133 6.44 13.16 21.76
CA ALA A 133 6.11 11.82 21.26
C ALA A 133 5.16 11.85 20.04
N ALA A 134 4.15 12.72 20.04
CA ALA A 134 3.18 12.83 18.96
C ALA A 134 3.84 13.17 17.61
N THR A 135 4.64 14.24 17.59
CA THR A 135 5.34 14.70 16.38
C THR A 135 6.32 13.64 15.88
N VAL A 136 7.04 12.99 16.80
CA VAL A 136 8.06 11.99 16.47
C VAL A 136 7.43 10.73 15.89
N LEU A 137 6.37 10.21 16.52
CA LEU A 137 5.66 9.02 16.02
C LEU A 137 5.02 9.27 14.65
N PHE A 138 4.47 10.47 14.44
CA PHE A 138 3.89 10.83 13.15
C PHE A 138 4.97 11.01 12.06
N THR A 139 6.02 11.79 12.31
CA THR A 139 7.06 12.06 11.31
C THR A 139 7.95 10.86 11.02
N ALA A 140 8.25 10.04 12.04
CA ALA A 140 9.05 8.82 11.86
C ALA A 140 8.38 7.83 10.90
N ARG A 141 7.06 7.91 10.72
CA ARG A 141 6.33 7.02 9.81
C ARG A 141 6.70 7.19 8.34
N PHE A 142 7.16 8.37 7.96
CA PHE A 142 7.62 8.67 6.61
C PHE A 142 9.10 8.33 6.37
N VAL A 143 9.81 7.86 7.41
CA VAL A 143 11.22 7.44 7.31
C VAL A 143 11.32 6.00 7.78
N PRO A 144 11.56 5.04 6.88
CA PRO A 144 11.43 3.60 7.18
C PRO A 144 12.19 3.14 8.43
N PHE A 145 13.50 3.38 8.48
CA PHE A 145 14.32 2.98 9.63
C PHE A 145 14.00 3.77 10.91
N ALA A 146 13.59 5.05 10.78
CA ALA A 146 13.22 5.86 11.93
C ALA A 146 11.95 5.34 12.60
N ARG A 147 10.98 4.84 11.84
CA ARG A 147 9.74 4.24 12.36
C ARG A 147 10.05 3.04 13.26
N LEU A 148 10.85 2.09 12.77
CA LEU A 148 11.25 0.92 13.56
C LEU A 148 11.99 1.34 14.84
N ALA A 149 12.98 2.23 14.72
CA ALA A 149 13.77 2.71 15.86
C ALA A 149 12.91 3.42 16.91
N VAL A 150 11.99 4.29 16.48
CA VAL A 150 11.12 5.05 17.37
C VAL A 150 10.15 4.12 18.12
N ASN A 151 9.55 3.15 17.45
CA ASN A 151 8.63 2.20 18.08
C ASN A 151 9.35 1.28 19.08
N LEU A 152 10.54 0.77 18.74
CA LEU A 152 11.36 0.00 19.67
C LEU A 152 11.78 0.81 20.90
N VAL A 153 12.22 2.07 20.70
CA VAL A 153 12.63 2.95 21.80
C VAL A 153 11.43 3.35 22.66
N ALA A 154 10.28 3.63 22.08
CA ALA A 154 9.06 3.92 22.82
C ALA A 154 8.69 2.75 23.75
N GLY A 155 8.82 1.51 23.26
CA GLY A 155 8.64 0.30 24.08
C GLY A 155 9.68 0.17 25.19
N ALA A 156 10.97 0.23 24.82
CA ALA A 156 12.11 0.08 25.76
C ALA A 156 12.18 1.20 26.80
N SER A 157 11.71 2.42 26.48
CA SER A 157 11.58 3.52 27.42
C SER A 157 10.34 3.40 28.32
N HIS A 158 9.57 2.30 28.20
CA HIS A 158 8.33 2.09 28.95
C HIS A 158 7.32 3.25 28.79
N LEU A 159 7.24 3.86 27.61
CA LEU A 159 6.21 4.84 27.30
C LEU A 159 4.83 4.24 27.61
N ARG A 160 3.98 4.98 28.33
CA ARG A 160 2.69 4.45 28.78
C ARG A 160 1.81 4.05 27.60
N PRO A 161 1.28 2.81 27.56
CA PRO A 161 0.45 2.32 26.44
C PRO A 161 -0.72 3.26 26.10
N VAL A 162 -1.37 3.82 27.12
CA VAL A 162 -2.49 4.78 26.98
C VAL A 162 -2.09 6.03 26.19
N ARG A 163 -0.82 6.44 26.21
CA ARG A 163 -0.30 7.55 25.40
C ARG A 163 0.16 7.07 24.01
N TYR A 164 0.76 5.89 23.94
CA TYR A 164 1.36 5.37 22.72
C TYR A 164 0.30 4.97 21.69
N PHE A 165 -0.66 4.10 22.04
CA PHE A 165 -1.60 3.53 21.09
C PHE A 165 -2.50 4.55 20.37
N PRO A 166 -3.06 5.57 21.02
CA PRO A 166 -3.81 6.59 20.30
C PRO A 166 -2.98 7.37 19.28
N LEU A 167 -1.72 7.69 19.62
CA LEU A 167 -0.81 8.41 18.71
C LEU A 167 -0.46 7.57 17.49
N VAL A 168 -0.18 6.28 17.69
CA VAL A 168 0.08 5.34 16.60
C VAL A 168 -1.15 5.14 15.73
N ALA A 169 -2.34 5.01 16.33
CA ALA A 169 -3.58 4.87 15.57
C ALA A 169 -3.83 6.08 14.67
N VAL A 170 -3.69 7.30 15.19
CA VAL A 170 -3.81 8.53 14.40
C VAL A 170 -2.77 8.61 13.31
N ALA A 171 -1.50 8.31 13.63
CA ALA A 171 -0.42 8.33 12.64
C ALA A 171 -0.61 7.28 11.55
N ALA A 172 -1.06 6.07 11.91
CA ALA A 172 -1.34 4.98 10.97
C ALA A 172 -2.51 5.33 10.04
N THR A 173 -3.58 5.90 10.61
CA THR A 173 -4.74 6.32 9.82
C THR A 173 -4.37 7.47 8.86
N GLY A 174 -3.66 8.48 9.34
CA GLY A 174 -3.22 9.60 8.51
C GLY A 174 -2.34 9.14 7.34
N TRP A 175 -1.42 8.21 7.59
CA TRP A 175 -0.59 7.61 6.55
C TRP A 175 -1.42 6.78 5.56
N ALA A 176 -2.34 5.93 6.03
CA ALA A 176 -3.18 5.10 5.17
C ALA A 176 -4.09 5.96 4.28
N VAL A 177 -4.69 7.02 4.83
CA VAL A 177 -5.48 7.99 4.07
C VAL A 177 -4.62 8.68 3.01
N TYR A 178 -3.42 9.13 3.37
CA TYR A 178 -2.49 9.76 2.43
C TYR A 178 -2.14 8.82 1.27
N GLN A 179 -1.74 7.58 1.53
CA GLN A 179 -1.36 6.62 0.50
C GLN A 179 -2.54 6.23 -0.39
N ALA A 180 -3.71 5.95 0.19
CA ALA A 180 -4.91 5.64 -0.56
C ALA A 180 -5.39 6.83 -1.41
N ALA A 181 -5.28 8.06 -0.89
CA ALA A 181 -5.63 9.29 -1.61
C ALA A 181 -4.70 9.55 -2.79
N VAL A 182 -3.38 9.29 -2.63
CA VAL A 182 -2.42 9.40 -3.75
C VAL A 182 -2.82 8.45 -4.88
N GLY A 183 -3.12 7.19 -4.56
CA GLY A 183 -3.58 6.21 -5.55
C GLY A 183 -4.90 6.61 -6.22
N ALA A 184 -5.88 7.03 -5.41
CA ALA A 184 -7.17 7.48 -5.88
C ALA A 184 -7.07 8.70 -6.81
N LEU A 185 -6.24 9.68 -6.46
CA LEU A 185 -6.01 10.88 -7.26
C LEU A 185 -5.37 10.55 -8.61
N ILE A 186 -4.37 9.67 -8.62
CA ILE A 186 -3.73 9.21 -9.86
C ILE A 186 -4.75 8.55 -10.78
N ALA A 187 -5.61 7.67 -10.25
CA ALA A 187 -6.65 7.00 -11.02
C ALA A 187 -7.71 7.99 -11.56
N ALA A 188 -8.03 9.05 -10.80
CA ALA A 188 -8.99 10.07 -11.21
C ALA A 188 -8.45 10.99 -12.31
N VAL A 189 -7.13 11.25 -12.33
CA VAL A 189 -6.51 12.21 -13.28
C VAL A 189 -6.04 11.52 -14.56
N LEU A 190 -5.62 10.25 -14.49
CA LEU A 190 -5.11 9.54 -15.67
C LEU A 190 -6.24 8.80 -16.41
N PRO A 191 -6.55 9.16 -17.65
CA PRO A 191 -7.42 8.37 -18.50
C PRO A 191 -6.66 7.11 -18.93
N GLY A 192 -7.24 5.93 -18.72
CA GLY A 192 -6.62 4.66 -19.13
C GLY A 192 -6.96 3.45 -18.26
N GLY A 193 -7.87 3.63 -17.32
CA GLY A 193 -8.33 2.53 -16.45
C GLY A 193 -7.26 1.99 -15.50
N PRO A 194 -7.54 0.86 -14.81
CA PRO A 194 -6.66 0.31 -13.77
C PRO A 194 -5.29 -0.13 -14.28
N LEU A 195 -5.17 -0.51 -15.54
CA LEU A 195 -3.91 -0.94 -16.16
C LEU A 195 -2.86 0.18 -16.28
N VAL A 196 -3.30 1.42 -16.38
CA VAL A 196 -2.40 2.58 -16.43
C VAL A 196 -2.28 3.21 -15.05
N ALA A 197 -3.40 3.33 -14.33
CA ALA A 197 -3.44 3.98 -13.03
C ALA A 197 -2.60 3.24 -11.98
N VAL A 198 -2.66 1.91 -11.94
CA VAL A 198 -1.90 1.11 -10.95
C VAL A 198 -0.39 1.20 -11.15
N PRO A 199 0.20 0.93 -12.34
CA PRO A 199 1.64 1.10 -12.55
C PRO A 199 2.14 2.52 -12.31
N VAL A 200 1.38 3.53 -12.75
CA VAL A 200 1.76 4.93 -12.53
C VAL A 200 1.73 5.27 -11.04
N SER A 201 0.72 4.80 -10.29
CA SER A 201 0.66 5.00 -8.84
C SER A 201 1.85 4.37 -8.12
N ILE A 202 2.30 3.20 -8.56
CA ILE A 202 3.50 2.53 -8.06
C ILE A 202 4.75 3.40 -8.28
N VAL A 203 4.94 3.87 -9.52
CA VAL A 203 6.09 4.72 -9.86
C VAL A 203 6.08 6.01 -9.04
N VAL A 204 4.91 6.66 -8.90
CA VAL A 204 4.77 7.89 -8.10
C VAL A 204 5.04 7.62 -6.62
N ALA A 205 4.52 6.53 -6.04
CA ALA A 205 4.76 6.17 -4.65
C ALA A 205 6.26 5.95 -4.37
N VAL A 206 6.94 5.20 -5.24
CA VAL A 206 8.39 4.97 -5.14
C VAL A 206 9.17 6.28 -5.30
N ALA A 207 8.82 7.12 -6.27
CA ALA A 207 9.47 8.40 -6.49
C ALA A 207 9.32 9.36 -5.31
N LEU A 208 8.12 9.43 -4.73
CA LEU A 208 7.84 10.24 -3.53
C LEU A 208 8.62 9.71 -2.32
N GLY A 209 8.66 8.40 -2.11
CA GLY A 209 9.44 7.77 -1.05
C GLY A 209 10.92 8.13 -1.16
N LEU A 210 11.52 7.96 -2.35
CA LEU A 210 12.92 8.31 -2.60
C LEU A 210 13.19 9.81 -2.47
N ALA A 211 12.26 10.66 -2.89
CA ALA A 211 12.39 12.11 -2.75
C ALA A 211 12.38 12.54 -1.28
N LEU A 212 11.48 12.01 -0.48
CA LEU A 212 11.41 12.25 0.95
C LEU A 212 12.67 11.77 1.67
N ASP A 213 13.18 10.59 1.32
CA ASP A 213 14.41 10.05 1.90
C ASP A 213 15.61 10.97 1.59
N ARG A 214 15.75 11.42 0.35
CA ARG A 214 16.83 12.38 -0.03
C ARG A 214 16.71 13.75 0.66
N LEU A 215 15.49 14.24 0.82
CA LEU A 215 15.25 15.52 1.50
C LEU A 215 15.57 15.44 3.00
N THR A 216 15.23 14.32 3.64
CA THR A 216 15.55 14.11 5.05
C THR A 216 17.03 13.86 5.27
N ALA A 217 17.70 13.14 4.38
CA ALA A 217 19.15 12.93 4.43
C ALA A 217 19.94 14.26 4.30
N ARG A 218 19.51 15.16 3.41
CA ARG A 218 20.15 16.50 3.25
C ARG A 218 19.98 17.44 4.45
N ARG A 219 18.98 17.23 5.31
CA ARG A 219 18.77 18.05 6.51
C ARG A 219 19.56 17.55 7.73
N GLN A 220 20.23 16.42 7.61
CA GLN A 220 21.00 15.80 8.69
C GLN A 220 22.52 15.90 8.49
N GLY A 221 22.98 16.37 7.34
CA GLY A 221 24.38 16.74 7.06
C GLY A 221 24.58 18.25 7.08
#